data_a1019b214a21024514ca8bdb639cea9d
#
_entry.id   a1019b214a21024514ca8bdb639cea9d
#
_cell.length_a   1.000
_cell.length_b   1.000
_cell.length_c   1.000
_cell.angle_alpha   90.00
_cell.angle_beta   90.00
_cell.angle_gamma   90.00
#
_symmetry.space_group_name_H-M   'P 1'
#
loop_
_entity.id
_entity.type
_entity.pdbx_description
1 polymer ?
#
loop_
_entity_poly.entity_id
_entity_poly.type
_entity_poly.pdbx_seq_one_letter_code
_entity_poly.pdbx_strand_id
1 'polypeptide(L)'
;WLLEWYDRHRRRLPWRAQPGEGADPYRVWLSEIMLQQTTVKAVGPYFEKFVARWPDVTAMARASLDDVLRMWAGLGYYSRARNLHACAVAVAREHGGNFPDDEAGLRTLPGIGPYTAAAVAAIAFNRRTMPVDGNIERVVSRLYAMEEPLPQAKPRIQELAATLLGPSRAGDSAQALMDLGATICTPKKPACSLCPLDDGCMARTRGDQETFPRKTPKKTGALRRGAAFVVTRGDALLVRTRAAKGLLGGMTEVPNSEWLASQEDADALTQAPAIKGVTRWHRKAGVVTHVFTHFPLELVVYTAKMP
;
A
#
# COMPACT_ATOMS: atom_id res chain seq x y z
N TRP A 1 16.10 -9.64 24.53
CA TRP A 1 16.49 -10.52 23.41
C TRP A 1 16.09 -9.95 22.06
N LEU A 2 14.83 -9.59 21.83
CA LEU A 2 14.41 -9.02 20.54
C LEU A 2 15.12 -7.69 20.22
N LEU A 3 15.17 -6.76 21.17
CA LEU A 3 15.86 -5.48 20.99
C LEU A 3 17.37 -5.64 20.87
N GLU A 4 17.99 -6.54 21.61
CA GLU A 4 19.42 -6.86 21.49
C GLU A 4 19.75 -7.42 20.10
N TRP A 5 18.89 -8.28 19.58
CA TRP A 5 18.99 -8.77 18.20
C TRP A 5 18.84 -7.61 17.21
N TYR A 6 17.85 -6.75 17.41
CA TYR A 6 17.59 -5.60 16.54
C TYR A 6 18.78 -4.64 16.50
N ASP A 7 19.38 -4.32 17.64
CA ASP A 7 20.53 -3.43 17.72
C ASP A 7 21.71 -3.91 16.86
N ARG A 8 21.87 -5.23 16.73
CA ARG A 8 22.93 -5.86 15.93
C ARG A 8 22.57 -6.10 14.48
N HIS A 9 21.28 -6.34 14.17
CA HIS A 9 20.85 -6.85 12.87
C HIS A 9 19.84 -5.95 12.13
N ARG A 10 19.52 -4.78 12.65
CA ARG A 10 18.54 -3.88 12.05
C ARG A 10 18.89 -3.56 10.60
N ARG A 11 17.88 -3.53 9.73
CA ARG A 11 18.06 -3.14 8.34
C ARG A 11 18.40 -1.66 8.24
N ARG A 12 19.39 -1.32 7.42
CA ARG A 12 19.70 0.06 7.05
C ARG A 12 18.81 0.46 5.89
N LEU A 13 17.86 1.34 6.15
CA LEU A 13 16.91 1.82 5.16
C LEU A 13 16.95 3.37 5.12
N PRO A 14 16.74 4.01 3.94
CA PRO A 14 16.92 5.46 3.79
C PRO A 14 16.02 6.30 4.71
N TRP A 15 14.91 5.76 5.18
CA TRP A 15 13.93 6.43 6.06
C TRP A 15 14.11 6.15 7.54
N ARG A 16 15.08 5.31 7.93
CA ARG A 16 15.32 4.98 9.33
C ARG A 16 16.37 5.87 9.95
N ALA A 17 16.10 6.31 11.16
CA ALA A 17 17.08 7.01 11.99
C ALA A 17 18.28 6.11 12.31
N GLN A 18 19.47 6.71 12.44
CA GLN A 18 20.66 6.01 12.91
C GLN A 18 20.55 5.72 14.42
N PRO A 19 21.36 4.79 14.98
CA PRO A 19 21.43 4.56 16.41
C PRO A 19 21.68 5.86 17.18
N GLY A 20 20.81 6.14 18.17
CA GLY A 20 20.92 7.34 19.00
C GLY A 20 20.31 8.62 18.40
N GLU A 21 19.84 8.57 17.17
CA GLU A 21 19.11 9.68 16.53
C GLU A 21 17.62 9.56 16.71
N GLY A 22 16.91 10.69 16.86
CA GLY A 22 15.45 10.75 16.80
C GLY A 22 14.96 10.50 15.39
N ALA A 23 13.90 9.70 15.25
CA ALA A 23 13.28 9.49 13.95
C ALA A 23 12.49 10.72 13.52
N ASP A 24 12.70 11.18 12.29
CA ASP A 24 11.96 12.30 11.69
C ASP A 24 10.53 11.86 11.31
N PRO A 25 9.48 12.47 11.88
CA PRO A 25 8.09 12.12 11.61
C PRO A 25 7.72 12.22 10.12
N TYR A 26 8.25 13.20 9.40
CA TYR A 26 8.03 13.35 7.97
C TYR A 26 8.59 12.17 7.18
N ARG A 27 9.82 11.76 7.48
CA ARG A 27 10.47 10.62 6.81
C ARG A 27 9.79 9.30 7.12
N VAL A 28 9.38 9.10 8.37
CA VAL A 28 8.62 7.91 8.80
C VAL A 28 7.28 7.86 8.06
N TRP A 29 6.49 8.92 8.13
CA TRP A 29 5.18 8.98 7.47
C TRP A 29 5.28 8.77 5.96
N LEU A 30 6.20 9.45 5.28
CA LEU A 30 6.41 9.33 3.84
C LEU A 30 6.72 7.88 3.44
N SER A 31 7.63 7.23 4.17
CA SER A 31 7.99 5.84 3.92
C SER A 31 6.83 4.87 4.14
N GLU A 32 6.05 5.06 5.22
CA GLU A 32 4.90 4.21 5.54
C GLU A 32 3.81 4.29 4.44
N ILE A 33 3.56 5.47 3.89
CA ILE A 33 2.63 5.62 2.76
C ILE A 33 3.20 4.98 1.48
N MET A 34 4.48 5.15 1.20
CA MET A 34 5.11 4.57 0.00
C MET A 34 5.17 3.03 0.05
N LEU A 35 5.38 2.46 1.23
CA LEU A 35 5.50 1.01 1.44
C LEU A 35 4.15 0.27 1.39
N GLN A 36 3.02 0.99 1.42
CA GLN A 36 1.71 0.35 1.25
C GLN A 36 1.65 -0.39 -0.10
N GLN A 37 1.58 -1.72 -0.08
CA GLN A 37 1.53 -2.59 -1.26
C GLN A 37 2.71 -2.41 -2.25
N THR A 38 3.85 -1.95 -1.76
CA THR A 38 5.06 -1.72 -2.56
C THR A 38 6.28 -2.27 -1.80
N THR A 39 7.24 -2.82 -2.52
CA THR A 39 8.44 -3.42 -1.90
C THR A 39 9.46 -2.37 -1.49
N VAL A 40 10.26 -2.67 -0.45
CA VAL A 40 11.38 -1.83 0.01
C VAL A 40 12.32 -1.48 -1.15
N LYS A 41 12.65 -2.45 -2.00
CA LYS A 41 13.54 -2.25 -3.16
C LYS A 41 12.99 -1.22 -4.15
N ALA A 42 11.68 -1.23 -4.40
CA ALA A 42 11.04 -0.28 -5.29
C ALA A 42 10.92 1.12 -4.66
N VAL A 43 10.64 1.19 -3.35
CA VAL A 43 10.43 2.46 -2.64
C VAL A 43 11.71 3.25 -2.44
N GLY A 44 12.86 2.60 -2.18
CA GLY A 44 14.11 3.29 -1.84
C GLY A 44 14.44 4.47 -2.77
N PRO A 45 14.59 4.26 -4.09
CA PRO A 45 14.92 5.33 -5.03
C PRO A 45 13.87 6.45 -5.11
N TYR A 46 12.58 6.13 -4.91
CA TYR A 46 11.51 7.13 -4.89
C TYR A 46 11.59 7.98 -3.62
N PHE A 47 11.78 7.34 -2.47
CA PHE A 47 11.91 8.02 -1.20
C PHE A 47 13.06 9.06 -1.22
N GLU A 48 14.22 8.65 -1.71
CA GLU A 48 15.39 9.55 -1.83
C GLU A 48 15.08 10.75 -2.73
N LYS A 49 14.45 10.53 -3.90
CA LYS A 49 14.04 11.62 -4.80
C LYS A 49 13.01 12.56 -4.15
N PHE A 50 12.06 12.03 -3.40
CA PHE A 50 11.03 12.81 -2.72
C PHE A 50 11.65 13.70 -1.64
N VAL A 51 12.52 13.15 -0.79
CA VAL A 51 13.19 13.90 0.27
C VAL A 51 14.17 14.93 -0.29
N ALA A 52 14.87 14.62 -1.39
CA ALA A 52 15.75 15.57 -2.06
C ALA A 52 14.97 16.77 -2.65
N ARG A 53 13.76 16.54 -3.18
CA ARG A 53 12.93 17.61 -3.75
C ARG A 53 12.11 18.35 -2.70
N TRP A 54 11.58 17.64 -1.72
CA TRP A 54 10.76 18.17 -0.63
C TRP A 54 11.31 17.66 0.69
N PRO A 55 12.26 18.40 1.30
CA PRO A 55 12.99 17.92 2.49
C PRO A 55 12.12 17.82 3.75
N ASP A 56 10.98 18.50 3.77
CA ASP A 56 10.03 18.50 4.87
C ASP A 56 8.57 18.56 4.39
N VAL A 57 7.63 18.38 5.31
CA VAL A 57 6.20 18.36 5.03
C VAL A 57 5.68 19.68 4.48
N THR A 58 6.28 20.81 4.90
CA THR A 58 5.88 22.14 4.46
C THR A 58 6.31 22.40 3.00
N ALA A 59 7.51 21.95 2.64
CA ALA A 59 7.98 21.98 1.26
C ALA A 59 7.06 21.13 0.34
N MET A 60 6.66 19.94 0.79
CA MET A 60 5.71 19.09 0.05
C MET A 60 4.31 19.73 -0.04
N ALA A 61 3.83 20.39 1.01
CA ALA A 61 2.54 21.07 1.01
C ALA A 61 2.46 22.24 0.01
N ARG A 62 3.59 22.86 -0.31
CA ARG A 62 3.69 23.94 -1.31
C ARG A 62 3.78 23.45 -2.74
N ALA A 63 4.06 22.17 -2.94
CA ALA A 63 4.14 21.57 -4.27
C ALA A 63 2.74 21.54 -4.93
N SER A 64 2.69 21.54 -6.26
CA SER A 64 1.45 21.22 -6.94
C SER A 64 1.15 19.72 -6.81
N LEU A 65 -0.14 19.37 -6.74
CA LEU A 65 -0.55 17.97 -6.77
C LEU A 65 -0.02 17.24 -8.02
N ASP A 66 0.04 17.92 -9.13
CA ASP A 66 0.52 17.38 -10.41
C ASP A 66 2.01 17.01 -10.35
N ASP A 67 2.85 17.85 -9.72
CA ASP A 67 4.26 17.53 -9.49
C ASP A 67 4.43 16.29 -8.60
N VAL A 68 3.62 16.17 -7.54
CA VAL A 68 3.63 15.00 -6.66
C VAL A 68 3.22 13.74 -7.43
N LEU A 69 2.16 13.82 -8.24
CA LEU A 69 1.69 12.70 -9.06
C LEU A 69 2.72 12.27 -10.12
N ARG A 70 3.39 13.23 -10.77
CA ARG A 70 4.48 12.95 -11.72
C ARG A 70 5.66 12.24 -11.04
N MET A 71 6.06 12.72 -9.87
CA MET A 71 7.15 12.10 -9.09
C MET A 71 6.77 10.70 -8.58
N TRP A 72 5.46 10.47 -8.31
CA TRP A 72 4.92 9.18 -7.87
C TRP A 72 4.78 8.15 -9.00
N ALA A 73 4.89 8.57 -10.26
CA ALA A 73 4.64 7.72 -11.42
C ALA A 73 5.49 6.44 -11.37
N GLY A 74 4.82 5.29 -11.46
CA GLY A 74 5.44 3.96 -11.35
C GLY A 74 5.21 3.24 -10.02
N LEU A 75 4.87 3.94 -8.92
CA LEU A 75 4.52 3.30 -7.64
C LEU A 75 3.10 2.73 -7.60
N GLY A 76 2.24 3.14 -8.53
CA GLY A 76 0.84 2.70 -8.58
C GLY A 76 -0.02 3.24 -7.44
N TYR A 77 -1.32 2.87 -7.43
CA TYR A 77 -2.26 3.28 -6.38
C TYR A 77 -2.22 4.79 -6.10
N TYR A 78 -2.47 5.60 -7.13
CA TYR A 78 -2.30 7.05 -7.12
C TYR A 78 -3.17 7.80 -6.09
N SER A 79 -4.20 7.14 -5.54
CA SER A 79 -4.93 7.66 -4.38
C SER A 79 -4.02 7.90 -3.18
N ARG A 80 -2.94 7.11 -3.02
CA ARG A 80 -1.95 7.32 -1.97
C ARG A 80 -1.22 8.65 -2.16
N ALA A 81 -0.80 8.96 -3.39
CA ALA A 81 -0.12 10.23 -3.69
C ALA A 81 -1.03 11.44 -3.47
N ARG A 82 -2.32 11.34 -3.84
CA ARG A 82 -3.30 12.39 -3.56
C ARG A 82 -3.51 12.60 -2.07
N ASN A 83 -3.67 11.53 -1.32
CA ASN A 83 -3.82 11.60 0.13
C ASN A 83 -2.52 12.08 0.80
N LEU A 84 -1.35 11.66 0.30
CA LEU A 84 -0.05 12.15 0.76
C LEU A 84 0.04 13.68 0.65
N HIS A 85 -0.28 14.23 -0.51
CA HIS A 85 -0.29 15.68 -0.72
C HIS A 85 -1.33 16.39 0.16
N ALA A 86 -2.56 15.86 0.23
CA ALA A 86 -3.61 16.42 1.07
C ALA A 86 -3.23 16.40 2.56
N CYS A 87 -2.57 15.32 3.03
CA CYS A 87 -2.04 15.21 4.38
C CYS A 87 -0.95 16.25 4.64
N ALA A 88 0.00 16.44 3.72
CA ALA A 88 1.03 17.46 3.85
C ALA A 88 0.43 18.86 3.98
N VAL A 89 -0.59 19.17 3.17
CA VAL A 89 -1.31 20.45 3.25
C VAL A 89 -2.01 20.63 4.60
N ALA A 90 -2.68 19.57 5.11
CA ALA A 90 -3.33 19.62 6.42
C ALA A 90 -2.32 19.83 7.56
N VAL A 91 -1.21 19.07 7.58
CA VAL A 91 -0.15 19.24 8.59
C VAL A 91 0.44 20.65 8.55
N ALA A 92 0.70 21.20 7.36
CA ALA A 92 1.25 22.55 7.24
C ALA A 92 0.29 23.64 7.72
N ARG A 93 -1.01 23.51 7.40
CA ARG A 93 -2.02 24.54 7.70
C ARG A 93 -2.59 24.47 9.09
N GLU A 94 -2.87 23.26 9.57
CA GLU A 94 -3.63 23.03 10.81
C GLU A 94 -2.72 22.74 12.00
N HIS A 95 -1.49 22.26 11.71
CA HIS A 95 -0.54 21.85 12.75
C HIS A 95 0.81 22.57 12.66
N GLY A 96 0.90 23.68 11.88
CA GLY A 96 2.13 24.47 11.76
C GLY A 96 3.33 23.70 11.26
N GLY A 97 3.12 22.64 10.46
CA GLY A 97 4.19 21.79 9.91
C GLY A 97 4.67 20.68 10.85
N ASN A 98 4.00 20.47 11.98
CA ASN A 98 4.33 19.40 12.94
C ASN A 98 3.26 18.31 12.90
N PHE A 99 3.66 17.05 12.83
CA PHE A 99 2.71 15.95 12.93
C PHE A 99 2.21 15.83 14.38
N PRO A 100 0.90 15.51 14.58
CA PRO A 100 0.42 15.03 15.89
C PRO A 100 1.25 13.84 16.36
N ASP A 101 1.49 13.72 17.65
CA ASP A 101 2.38 12.71 18.22
C ASP A 101 1.67 11.47 18.76
N ASP A 102 0.33 11.42 18.65
CA ASP A 102 -0.50 10.30 19.07
C ASP A 102 -1.38 9.75 17.93
N GLU A 103 -1.89 8.54 18.11
CA GLU A 103 -2.73 7.88 17.09
C GLU A 103 -4.03 8.64 16.81
N ALA A 104 -4.64 9.25 17.81
CA ALA A 104 -5.92 9.93 17.66
C ALA A 104 -5.77 11.16 16.76
N GLY A 105 -4.78 12.00 17.02
CA GLY A 105 -4.45 13.16 16.20
C GLY A 105 -3.98 12.76 14.78
N LEU A 106 -3.11 11.75 14.67
CA LEU A 106 -2.65 11.26 13.37
C LEU A 106 -3.79 10.74 12.49
N ARG A 107 -4.79 10.09 13.07
CA ARG A 107 -5.95 9.55 12.34
C ARG A 107 -6.90 10.62 11.80
N THR A 108 -6.80 11.86 12.24
CA THR A 108 -7.57 12.98 11.65
C THR A 108 -7.03 13.41 10.29
N LEU A 109 -5.78 13.07 10.00
CA LEU A 109 -5.09 13.49 8.78
C LEU A 109 -5.51 12.66 7.55
N PRO A 110 -5.61 13.30 6.37
CA PRO A 110 -5.99 12.61 5.13
C PRO A 110 -5.12 11.40 4.82
N GLY A 111 -5.74 10.23 4.58
CA GLY A 111 -5.07 9.01 4.17
C GLY A 111 -4.29 8.28 5.27
N ILE A 112 -4.34 8.74 6.52
CA ILE A 112 -3.76 8.05 7.66
C ILE A 112 -4.81 7.13 8.30
N GLY A 113 -4.63 5.83 8.09
CA GLY A 113 -5.42 4.78 8.71
C GLY A 113 -4.82 4.32 10.05
N PRO A 114 -5.50 3.39 10.76
CA PRO A 114 -5.04 2.89 12.06
C PRO A 114 -3.59 2.39 12.06
N TYR A 115 -3.20 1.62 11.06
CA TYR A 115 -1.83 1.11 10.93
C TYR A 115 -0.80 2.25 10.80
N THR A 116 -1.02 3.18 9.88
CA THR A 116 -0.07 4.28 9.64
C THR A 116 0.01 5.21 10.86
N ALA A 117 -1.11 5.47 11.52
CA ALA A 117 -1.12 6.25 12.76
C ALA A 117 -0.27 5.58 13.85
N ALA A 118 -0.48 4.28 14.09
CA ALA A 118 0.32 3.51 15.05
C ALA A 118 1.81 3.48 14.67
N ALA A 119 2.14 3.32 13.37
CA ALA A 119 3.53 3.30 12.91
C ALA A 119 4.24 4.64 13.15
N VAL A 120 3.61 5.74 12.76
CA VAL A 120 4.18 7.08 12.98
C VAL A 120 4.29 7.38 14.48
N ALA A 121 3.25 7.11 15.28
CA ALA A 121 3.26 7.34 16.72
C ALA A 121 4.36 6.52 17.44
N ALA A 122 4.52 5.24 17.08
CA ALA A 122 5.54 4.39 17.68
C ALA A 122 6.95 4.79 17.23
N ILE A 123 7.18 4.91 15.92
CA ILE A 123 8.53 5.04 15.36
C ILE A 123 9.08 6.46 15.52
N ALA A 124 8.26 7.48 15.25
CA ALA A 124 8.72 8.87 15.31
C ALA A 124 8.62 9.48 16.71
N PHE A 125 7.63 9.06 17.50
CA PHE A 125 7.35 9.68 18.79
C PHE A 125 7.49 8.72 19.98
N ASN A 126 7.91 7.50 19.72
CA ASN A 126 8.09 6.44 20.72
C ASN A 126 6.84 6.21 21.61
N ARG A 127 5.64 6.45 21.05
CA ARG A 127 4.38 6.18 21.75
C ARG A 127 4.17 4.67 21.85
N ARG A 128 3.62 4.22 22.99
CA ARG A 128 3.41 2.81 23.30
C ARG A 128 2.23 2.24 22.49
N THR A 129 2.47 2.06 21.20
CA THR A 129 1.52 1.47 20.26
C THR A 129 2.23 0.50 19.30
N MET A 130 1.51 -0.51 18.80
CA MET A 130 2.07 -1.54 17.94
C MET A 130 1.40 -1.51 16.54
N PRO A 131 2.11 -1.06 15.51
CA PRO A 131 1.63 -1.14 14.12
C PRO A 131 1.76 -2.57 13.60
N VAL A 132 0.66 -3.28 13.49
CA VAL A 132 0.67 -4.67 13.01
C VAL A 132 0.56 -4.70 11.49
N ASP A 133 1.69 -4.93 10.81
CA ASP A 133 1.77 -5.22 9.37
C ASP A 133 1.73 -6.73 9.09
N GLY A 134 1.77 -7.10 7.82
CA GLY A 134 1.79 -8.52 7.43
C GLY A 134 3.01 -9.31 7.93
N ASN A 135 4.13 -8.65 8.27
CA ASN A 135 5.27 -9.29 8.89
C ASN A 135 4.97 -9.60 10.36
N ILE A 136 4.47 -8.62 11.09
CA ILE A 136 4.10 -8.77 12.49
C ILE A 136 2.91 -9.74 12.64
N GLU A 137 1.90 -9.67 11.77
CA GLU A 137 0.81 -10.68 11.72
C GLU A 137 1.38 -12.11 11.65
N ARG A 138 2.37 -12.33 10.79
CA ARG A 138 2.99 -13.66 10.63
C ARG A 138 3.84 -14.06 11.83
N VAL A 139 4.67 -13.16 12.36
CA VAL A 139 5.50 -13.43 13.54
C VAL A 139 4.63 -13.80 14.72
N VAL A 140 3.61 -12.99 15.03
CA VAL A 140 2.71 -13.22 16.17
C VAL A 140 1.88 -14.48 15.97
N SER A 141 1.34 -14.71 14.77
CA SER A 141 0.57 -15.94 14.50
C SER A 141 1.40 -17.20 14.69
N ARG A 142 2.68 -17.17 14.36
CA ARG A 142 3.60 -18.29 14.57
C ARG A 142 4.02 -18.44 16.02
N LEU A 143 4.35 -17.33 16.68
CA LEU A 143 4.79 -17.33 18.06
C LEU A 143 3.75 -17.99 18.98
N TYR A 144 2.48 -17.69 18.75
CA TYR A 144 1.36 -18.20 19.54
C TYR A 144 0.57 -19.33 18.87
N ALA A 145 1.03 -19.88 17.74
CA ALA A 145 0.37 -20.92 16.95
C ALA A 145 -1.14 -20.68 16.77
N MET A 146 -1.50 -19.48 16.25
CA MET A 146 -2.91 -19.04 16.17
C MET A 146 -3.68 -19.80 15.10
N GLU A 147 -4.65 -20.61 15.51
CA GLU A 147 -5.47 -21.41 14.59
C GLU A 147 -6.57 -20.62 13.91
N GLU A 148 -7.04 -19.53 14.53
CA GLU A 148 -8.05 -18.68 13.93
C GLU A 148 -7.51 -18.03 12.64
N PRO A 149 -8.27 -18.13 11.51
CA PRO A 149 -7.79 -17.60 10.24
C PRO A 149 -7.90 -16.08 10.14
N LEU A 150 -7.05 -15.47 9.29
CA LEU A 150 -7.23 -14.09 8.88
C LEU A 150 -8.45 -13.95 7.94
N PRO A 151 -9.24 -12.87 8.06
CA PRO A 151 -8.99 -11.65 8.86
C PRO A 151 -9.51 -11.69 10.31
N GLN A 152 -10.22 -12.75 10.72
CA GLN A 152 -10.88 -12.82 12.03
C GLN A 152 -9.89 -12.73 13.19
N ALA A 153 -8.72 -13.34 13.05
CA ALA A 153 -7.65 -13.31 14.05
C ALA A 153 -7.03 -11.92 14.31
N LYS A 154 -7.28 -10.91 13.45
CA LYS A 154 -6.60 -9.60 13.56
C LYS A 154 -6.72 -8.91 14.91
N PRO A 155 -7.89 -8.83 15.57
CA PRO A 155 -7.98 -8.20 16.88
C PRO A 155 -7.09 -8.91 17.91
N ARG A 156 -7.10 -10.24 17.91
CA ARG A 156 -6.27 -11.01 18.86
C ARG A 156 -4.78 -10.88 18.56
N ILE A 157 -4.40 -10.82 17.28
CA ILE A 157 -3.01 -10.55 16.87
C ILE A 157 -2.58 -9.18 17.37
N GLN A 158 -3.42 -8.16 17.26
CA GLN A 158 -3.12 -6.81 17.74
C GLN A 158 -2.87 -6.79 19.24
N GLU A 159 -3.71 -7.45 20.03
CA GLU A 159 -3.54 -7.58 21.49
C GLU A 159 -2.22 -8.28 21.85
N LEU A 160 -1.95 -9.43 21.24
CA LEU A 160 -0.74 -10.20 21.50
C LEU A 160 0.53 -9.47 21.04
N ALA A 161 0.50 -8.80 19.89
CA ALA A 161 1.59 -7.98 19.41
C ALA A 161 1.93 -6.85 20.39
N ALA A 162 0.92 -6.22 21.00
CA ALA A 162 1.12 -5.17 21.99
C ALA A 162 1.84 -5.67 23.26
N THR A 163 1.71 -6.93 23.61
CA THR A 163 2.45 -7.52 24.76
C THR A 163 3.96 -7.68 24.49
N LEU A 164 4.35 -7.66 23.21
CA LEU A 164 5.76 -7.75 22.80
C LEU A 164 6.48 -6.40 22.83
N LEU A 165 5.75 -5.31 23.09
CA LEU A 165 6.36 -4.00 23.33
C LEU A 165 7.14 -3.99 24.63
N GLY A 166 8.43 -3.66 24.55
CA GLY A 166 9.24 -3.41 25.73
C GLY A 166 8.71 -2.20 26.56
N PRO A 167 9.23 -2.01 27.77
CA PRO A 167 8.85 -0.90 28.63
C PRO A 167 9.29 0.46 28.06
N SER A 168 10.29 0.45 27.21
CA SER A 168 10.84 1.59 26.49
C SER A 168 11.11 1.19 25.03
N ARG A 169 11.45 2.17 24.17
CA ARG A 169 11.84 1.91 22.78
C ARG A 169 10.72 1.23 21.97
N ALA A 170 9.48 1.74 22.10
CA ALA A 170 8.32 1.19 21.38
C ALA A 170 8.52 1.18 19.85
N GLY A 171 9.08 2.25 19.29
CA GLY A 171 9.41 2.35 17.88
C GLY A 171 10.43 1.29 17.43
N ASP A 172 11.46 1.04 18.23
CA ASP A 172 12.44 -0.02 17.94
C ASP A 172 11.82 -1.41 18.06
N SER A 173 10.96 -1.64 19.06
CA SER A 173 10.25 -2.92 19.21
C SER A 173 9.37 -3.23 17.99
N ALA A 174 8.64 -2.23 17.48
CA ALA A 174 7.84 -2.38 16.27
C ALA A 174 8.72 -2.69 15.05
N GLN A 175 9.78 -1.92 14.84
CA GLN A 175 10.72 -2.12 13.73
C GLN A 175 11.47 -3.46 13.85
N ALA A 176 11.78 -3.91 15.06
CA ALA A 176 12.41 -5.21 15.29
C ALA A 176 11.52 -6.37 14.84
N LEU A 177 10.22 -6.33 15.17
CA LEU A 177 9.27 -7.34 14.70
C LEU A 177 9.05 -7.30 13.18
N MET A 178 9.01 -6.10 12.58
CA MET A 178 8.96 -5.94 11.12
C MET A 178 10.20 -6.55 10.46
N ASP A 179 11.40 -6.29 10.99
CA ASP A 179 12.66 -6.81 10.46
C ASP A 179 12.76 -8.31 10.64
N LEU A 180 12.40 -8.82 11.82
CA LEU A 180 12.34 -10.24 12.09
C LEU A 180 11.45 -10.96 11.07
N GLY A 181 10.26 -10.44 10.82
CA GLY A 181 9.35 -10.97 9.81
C GLY A 181 9.89 -10.88 8.39
N ALA A 182 10.60 -9.82 8.06
CA ALA A 182 11.15 -9.63 6.72
C ALA A 182 12.39 -10.46 6.41
N THR A 183 13.22 -10.81 7.43
CA THR A 183 14.55 -11.41 7.22
C THR A 183 14.69 -12.83 7.77
N ILE A 184 14.06 -13.14 8.88
CA ILE A 184 14.19 -14.44 9.59
C ILE A 184 12.88 -15.23 9.51
N CYS A 185 11.77 -14.67 10.01
CA CYS A 185 10.47 -15.33 10.04
C CYS A 185 9.74 -15.16 8.69
N THR A 186 10.40 -15.53 7.60
CA THR A 186 9.91 -15.39 6.21
C THR A 186 8.70 -16.29 5.93
N PRO A 187 7.86 -15.99 4.91
CA PRO A 187 6.68 -16.81 4.59
C PRO A 187 7.00 -18.28 4.34
N LYS A 188 8.06 -18.53 3.60
CA LYS A 188 8.56 -19.88 3.29
C LYS A 188 9.97 -20.05 3.82
N LYS A 189 10.31 -21.25 4.27
CA LYS A 189 11.64 -21.64 4.80
C LYS A 189 12.18 -20.61 5.81
N PRO A 190 11.45 -20.30 6.90
CA PRO A 190 11.93 -19.37 7.91
C PRO A 190 13.20 -19.91 8.58
N ALA A 191 14.17 -19.02 8.84
CA ALA A 191 15.43 -19.37 9.49
C ALA A 191 15.27 -19.42 11.01
N CYS A 192 14.46 -20.36 11.52
CA CYS A 192 14.07 -20.45 12.92
C CYS A 192 15.26 -20.56 13.89
N SER A 193 16.33 -21.26 13.51
CA SER A 193 17.55 -21.40 14.33
C SER A 193 18.31 -20.08 14.56
N LEU A 194 18.01 -19.04 13.79
CA LEU A 194 18.57 -17.69 13.95
C LEU A 194 17.58 -16.72 14.61
N CYS A 195 16.40 -17.21 15.00
CA CYS A 195 15.33 -16.36 15.51
C CYS A 195 15.53 -16.06 17.00
N PRO A 196 15.53 -14.77 17.43
CA PRO A 196 15.67 -14.42 18.84
C PRO A 196 14.44 -14.82 19.70
N LEU A 197 13.34 -15.23 19.08
CA LEU A 197 12.12 -15.68 19.74
C LEU A 197 11.92 -17.20 19.65
N ASP A 198 12.97 -17.92 19.33
CA ASP A 198 12.95 -19.35 19.03
C ASP A 198 12.41 -20.22 20.16
N ASP A 199 12.95 -20.03 21.36
CA ASP A 199 12.64 -20.85 22.55
C ASP A 199 11.16 -20.76 22.96
N GLY A 200 10.50 -19.65 22.64
CA GLY A 200 9.09 -19.43 22.96
C GLY A 200 8.12 -19.64 21.79
N CYS A 201 8.61 -20.08 20.62
CA CYS A 201 7.77 -20.13 19.42
C CYS A 201 6.98 -21.45 19.34
N MET A 202 5.67 -21.38 19.60
CA MET A 202 4.79 -22.55 19.59
C MET A 202 4.70 -23.23 18.22
N ALA A 203 4.64 -22.46 17.12
CA ALA A 203 4.57 -23.04 15.77
C ALA A 203 5.86 -23.79 15.41
N ARG A 204 7.02 -23.31 15.88
CA ARG A 204 8.28 -24.04 15.70
C ARG A 204 8.31 -25.35 16.48
N THR A 205 7.90 -25.32 17.74
CA THR A 205 7.80 -26.53 18.57
C THR A 205 6.89 -27.58 17.92
N ARG A 206 5.84 -27.14 17.25
CA ARG A 206 4.92 -27.99 16.49
C ARG A 206 5.47 -28.46 15.14
N GLY A 207 6.45 -27.74 14.56
CA GLY A 207 7.01 -28.03 13.23
C GLY A 207 6.11 -27.56 12.07
N ASP A 208 5.07 -26.76 12.31
CA ASP A 208 4.08 -26.34 11.32
C ASP A 208 4.09 -24.82 11.02
N GLN A 209 5.19 -24.14 11.29
CA GLN A 209 5.32 -22.68 11.18
C GLN A 209 4.95 -22.11 9.80
N GLU A 210 5.15 -22.84 8.72
CA GLU A 210 4.81 -22.36 7.38
C GLU A 210 3.29 -22.30 7.10
N THR A 211 2.50 -22.95 7.95
CA THR A 211 1.05 -22.94 7.83
C THR A 211 0.39 -21.68 8.41
N PHE A 212 1.16 -20.88 9.16
CA PHE A 212 0.70 -19.64 9.78
C PHE A 212 1.18 -18.39 9.05
N PRO A 213 0.36 -17.30 9.03
CA PRO A 213 -1.01 -17.23 9.57
C PRO A 213 -1.99 -18.06 8.76
N ARG A 214 -2.97 -18.69 9.42
CA ARG A 214 -4.10 -19.34 8.75
C ARG A 214 -4.86 -18.28 7.96
N LYS A 215 -5.39 -18.65 6.77
CA LYS A 215 -6.12 -17.71 5.91
C LYS A 215 -7.42 -18.33 5.42
N THR A 216 -8.48 -17.55 5.51
CA THR A 216 -9.71 -17.92 4.79
C THR A 216 -9.45 -17.89 3.29
N PRO A 217 -9.87 -18.90 2.52
CA PRO A 217 -9.74 -18.89 1.07
C PRO A 217 -10.37 -17.63 0.49
N LYS A 218 -9.62 -16.93 -0.37
CA LYS A 218 -10.15 -15.75 -1.06
C LYS A 218 -11.20 -16.18 -2.07
N LYS A 219 -12.40 -15.63 -1.98
CA LYS A 219 -13.38 -15.74 -3.07
C LYS A 219 -12.90 -14.87 -4.23
N THR A 220 -12.59 -15.49 -5.37
CA THR A 220 -12.34 -14.75 -6.61
C THR A 220 -13.67 -14.18 -7.09
N GLY A 221 -13.72 -12.88 -7.35
CA GLY A 221 -14.91 -12.26 -7.94
C GLY A 221 -15.19 -12.80 -9.34
N ALA A 222 -16.43 -12.68 -9.80
CA ALA A 222 -16.82 -13.09 -11.14
C ALA A 222 -16.00 -12.32 -12.21
N LEU A 223 -15.73 -13.00 -13.31
CA LEU A 223 -15.16 -12.35 -14.50
C LEU A 223 -16.05 -11.21 -14.94
N ARG A 224 -15.45 -10.04 -15.15
CA ARG A 224 -16.14 -8.86 -15.73
C ARG A 224 -15.72 -8.67 -17.16
N ARG A 225 -16.66 -8.24 -17.98
CA ARG A 225 -16.45 -7.93 -19.38
C ARG A 225 -16.85 -6.49 -19.68
N GLY A 226 -16.25 -5.91 -20.72
CA GLY A 226 -16.57 -4.59 -21.19
C GLY A 226 -15.84 -4.27 -22.50
N ALA A 227 -15.95 -3.02 -22.95
CA ALA A 227 -15.30 -2.52 -24.16
C ALA A 227 -14.42 -1.31 -23.86
N ALA A 228 -13.32 -1.20 -24.59
CA ALA A 228 -12.48 -0.01 -24.68
C ALA A 228 -12.63 0.62 -26.06
N PHE A 229 -12.83 1.94 -26.11
CA PHE A 229 -13.07 2.69 -27.34
C PHE A 229 -11.87 3.58 -27.65
N VAL A 230 -11.08 3.17 -28.64
CA VAL A 230 -9.84 3.84 -29.07
C VAL A 230 -10.14 4.70 -30.28
N VAL A 231 -10.09 6.02 -30.11
CA VAL A 231 -10.36 7.00 -31.17
C VAL A 231 -9.10 7.79 -31.45
N THR A 232 -8.71 7.83 -32.71
CA THR A 232 -7.51 8.56 -33.15
C THR A 232 -7.84 9.64 -34.16
N ARG A 233 -7.05 10.75 -34.14
CA ARG A 233 -7.05 11.81 -35.16
C ARG A 233 -5.58 12.15 -35.43
N GLY A 234 -5.08 11.74 -36.59
CA GLY A 234 -3.63 11.76 -36.86
C GLY A 234 -2.90 10.95 -35.78
N ASP A 235 -1.94 11.55 -35.11
CA ASP A 235 -1.16 10.95 -34.02
C ASP A 235 -1.80 11.17 -32.63
N ALA A 236 -2.93 11.86 -32.56
CA ALA A 236 -3.61 12.11 -31.30
C ALA A 236 -4.57 10.96 -30.92
N LEU A 237 -4.62 10.64 -29.63
CA LEU A 237 -5.52 9.66 -29.04
C LEU A 237 -6.53 10.36 -28.13
N LEU A 238 -7.83 10.02 -28.28
CA LEU A 238 -8.84 10.50 -27.36
C LEU A 238 -8.72 9.79 -26.02
N VAL A 239 -8.57 10.58 -24.97
CA VAL A 239 -8.52 10.08 -23.59
C VAL A 239 -9.43 10.93 -22.69
N ARG A 240 -9.80 10.36 -21.55
CA ARG A 240 -10.50 11.07 -20.48
C ARG A 240 -9.87 10.76 -19.13
N THR A 241 -10.11 11.60 -18.15
CA THR A 241 -9.75 11.32 -16.75
C THR A 241 -10.90 10.58 -16.07
N ARG A 242 -10.61 9.46 -15.42
CA ARG A 242 -11.60 8.74 -14.60
C ARG A 242 -12.06 9.58 -13.42
N ALA A 243 -13.25 9.30 -12.92
CA ALA A 243 -13.72 9.89 -11.67
C ALA A 243 -12.68 9.70 -10.55
N ALA A 244 -12.52 10.69 -9.69
CA ALA A 244 -11.49 10.68 -8.64
C ALA A 244 -11.62 9.52 -7.64
N LYS A 245 -12.85 9.01 -7.43
CA LYS A 245 -13.16 7.88 -6.56
C LYS A 245 -13.38 6.60 -7.39
N GLY A 246 -13.16 5.43 -6.75
CA GLY A 246 -13.36 4.12 -7.36
C GLY A 246 -12.10 3.51 -7.97
N LEU A 247 -12.28 2.40 -8.68
CA LEU A 247 -11.18 1.65 -9.29
C LEU A 247 -10.43 2.50 -10.32
N LEU A 248 -9.10 2.58 -10.18
CA LEU A 248 -8.22 3.40 -11.03
C LEU A 248 -8.63 4.89 -11.06
N GLY A 249 -9.24 5.41 -9.99
CA GLY A 249 -9.77 6.77 -9.93
C GLY A 249 -8.70 7.83 -10.22
N GLY A 250 -9.07 8.85 -11.02
CA GLY A 250 -8.20 9.95 -11.44
C GLY A 250 -7.12 9.58 -12.45
N MET A 251 -7.08 8.34 -12.94
CA MET A 251 -6.17 7.94 -14.03
C MET A 251 -6.72 8.34 -15.40
N THR A 252 -5.82 8.59 -16.32
CA THR A 252 -6.16 8.80 -17.73
C THR A 252 -6.49 7.46 -18.38
N GLU A 253 -7.57 7.41 -19.14
CA GLU A 253 -8.02 6.22 -19.85
C GLU A 253 -8.59 6.57 -21.23
N VAL A 254 -8.63 5.61 -22.15
CA VAL A 254 -9.52 5.68 -23.29
C VAL A 254 -10.97 5.51 -22.79
N PRO A 255 -12.00 6.05 -23.47
CA PRO A 255 -13.39 5.79 -23.10
C PRO A 255 -13.66 4.28 -22.99
N ASN A 256 -14.40 3.87 -21.95
CA ASN A 256 -14.77 2.49 -21.69
C ASN A 256 -16.27 2.37 -21.46
N SER A 257 -16.84 1.19 -21.75
CA SER A 257 -18.15 0.79 -21.24
C SER A 257 -18.08 0.50 -19.72
N GLU A 258 -19.20 0.22 -19.09
CA GLU A 258 -19.24 -0.42 -17.78
C GLU A 258 -18.63 -1.82 -17.84
N TRP A 259 -18.08 -2.29 -16.72
CA TRP A 259 -17.48 -3.63 -16.58
C TRP A 259 -18.37 -4.52 -15.75
N LEU A 260 -19.19 -5.34 -16.42
CA LEU A 260 -20.24 -6.14 -15.80
C LEU A 260 -19.97 -7.65 -15.96
N ALA A 261 -20.45 -8.44 -15.00
CA ALA A 261 -20.26 -9.91 -15.04
C ALA A 261 -21.01 -10.57 -16.19
N SER A 262 -22.12 -9.98 -16.64
CA SER A 262 -23.00 -10.53 -17.69
C SER A 262 -22.97 -9.74 -19.00
N GLN A 263 -21.94 -8.91 -19.22
CA GLN A 263 -21.87 -8.05 -20.41
C GLN A 263 -21.48 -8.86 -21.67
N GLU A 264 -22.26 -8.74 -22.73
CA GLU A 264 -21.91 -9.22 -24.06
C GLU A 264 -21.26 -8.10 -24.92
N ASP A 265 -20.53 -8.47 -25.96
CA ASP A 265 -19.84 -7.51 -26.86
C ASP A 265 -20.82 -6.52 -27.49
N ALA A 266 -22.00 -6.98 -27.88
CA ALA A 266 -23.01 -6.12 -28.51
C ALA A 266 -23.55 -5.07 -27.53
N ASP A 267 -23.82 -5.43 -26.28
CA ASP A 267 -24.26 -4.52 -25.24
C ASP A 267 -23.19 -3.50 -24.90
N ALA A 268 -21.92 -3.96 -24.84
CA ALA A 268 -20.81 -3.06 -24.59
C ALA A 268 -20.67 -1.99 -25.70
N LEU A 269 -20.94 -2.33 -26.97
CA LEU A 269 -20.89 -1.40 -28.08
C LEU A 269 -21.98 -0.30 -28.00
N THR A 270 -23.14 -0.60 -27.42
CA THR A 270 -24.20 0.43 -27.23
C THR A 270 -23.75 1.58 -26.32
N GLN A 271 -22.73 1.34 -25.49
CA GLN A 271 -22.14 2.35 -24.59
C GLN A 271 -20.99 3.12 -25.24
N ALA A 272 -20.79 2.96 -26.54
CA ALA A 272 -19.76 3.71 -27.25
C ALA A 272 -20.02 5.23 -27.15
N PRO A 273 -18.97 6.05 -26.92
CA PRO A 273 -19.14 7.48 -26.77
C PRO A 273 -19.62 8.09 -28.10
N ALA A 274 -20.60 8.99 -28.01
CA ALA A 274 -21.04 9.80 -29.15
C ALA A 274 -19.96 10.86 -29.46
N ILE A 275 -19.25 10.69 -30.55
CA ILE A 275 -18.15 11.57 -30.95
C ILE A 275 -18.46 12.12 -32.36
N LYS A 276 -18.47 13.44 -32.50
CA LYS A 276 -18.70 14.11 -33.81
C LYS A 276 -17.65 13.61 -34.81
N GLY A 277 -18.13 13.10 -35.95
CA GLY A 277 -17.27 12.59 -37.04
C GLY A 277 -16.92 11.09 -36.90
N VAL A 278 -17.29 10.39 -35.82
CA VAL A 278 -17.20 8.95 -35.70
C VAL A 278 -18.56 8.34 -36.06
N THR A 279 -18.61 7.66 -37.19
CA THR A 279 -19.84 7.01 -37.71
C THR A 279 -19.79 5.48 -37.59
N ARG A 280 -18.61 4.90 -37.42
CA ARG A 280 -18.42 3.44 -37.37
C ARG A 280 -17.32 3.04 -36.43
N TRP A 281 -17.60 1.98 -35.67
CA TRP A 281 -16.62 1.32 -34.81
C TRP A 281 -16.13 0.00 -35.41
N HIS A 282 -14.85 -0.25 -35.35
CA HIS A 282 -14.23 -1.47 -35.84
C HIS A 282 -13.71 -2.29 -34.67
N ARG A 283 -14.31 -3.46 -34.43
CA ARG A 283 -13.84 -4.40 -33.43
C ARG A 283 -12.48 -4.95 -33.82
N LYS A 284 -11.52 -4.92 -32.92
CA LYS A 284 -10.22 -5.58 -33.08
C LYS A 284 -10.31 -7.05 -32.68
N ALA A 285 -9.54 -7.90 -33.34
CA ALA A 285 -9.42 -9.31 -32.97
C ALA A 285 -8.80 -9.44 -31.58
N GLY A 286 -9.26 -10.47 -30.84
CA GLY A 286 -8.79 -10.75 -29.49
C GLY A 286 -9.47 -9.92 -28.40
N VAL A 287 -8.98 -10.09 -27.18
CA VAL A 287 -9.43 -9.40 -25.96
C VAL A 287 -8.21 -8.99 -25.14
N VAL A 288 -8.32 -7.89 -24.41
CA VAL A 288 -7.34 -7.48 -23.41
C VAL A 288 -7.77 -8.07 -22.07
N THR A 289 -6.91 -8.86 -21.45
CA THR A 289 -7.19 -9.50 -20.17
C THR A 289 -6.35 -8.87 -19.06
N HIS A 290 -6.96 -8.69 -17.88
CA HIS A 290 -6.26 -8.23 -16.69
C HIS A 290 -6.90 -8.86 -15.44
N VAL A 291 -6.09 -9.17 -14.43
CA VAL A 291 -6.59 -9.69 -13.14
C VAL A 291 -6.39 -8.63 -12.07
N PHE A 292 -7.50 -8.00 -11.65
CA PHE A 292 -7.51 -7.14 -10.48
C PHE A 292 -7.54 -7.97 -9.19
N THR A 293 -7.23 -7.35 -8.07
CA THR A 293 -7.24 -8.01 -6.74
C THR A 293 -8.59 -8.69 -6.41
N HIS A 294 -9.69 -8.17 -6.95
CA HIS A 294 -11.05 -8.61 -6.60
C HIS A 294 -11.79 -9.33 -7.73
N PHE A 295 -11.37 -9.18 -8.97
CA PHE A 295 -11.99 -9.82 -10.14
C PHE A 295 -11.06 -9.83 -11.35
N PRO A 296 -11.17 -10.81 -12.24
CA PRO A 296 -10.61 -10.78 -13.59
C PRO A 296 -11.45 -9.90 -14.51
N LEU A 297 -10.80 -9.28 -15.50
CA LEU A 297 -11.40 -8.40 -16.51
C LEU A 297 -11.01 -8.85 -17.91
N GLU A 298 -11.98 -8.84 -18.83
CA GLU A 298 -11.80 -8.97 -20.27
C GLU A 298 -12.38 -7.73 -20.97
N LEU A 299 -11.58 -7.08 -21.83
CA LEU A 299 -12.03 -5.95 -22.63
C LEU A 299 -11.90 -6.26 -24.10
N VAL A 300 -13.00 -6.13 -24.84
CA VAL A 300 -12.96 -6.03 -26.29
C VAL A 300 -12.53 -4.62 -26.69
N VAL A 301 -11.80 -4.49 -27.78
CA VAL A 301 -11.31 -3.17 -28.24
C VAL A 301 -12.01 -2.79 -29.52
N TYR A 302 -12.64 -1.63 -29.51
CA TYR A 302 -13.20 -0.97 -30.67
C TYR A 302 -12.36 0.23 -31.06
N THR A 303 -12.10 0.41 -32.34
CA THR A 303 -11.33 1.51 -32.88
C THR A 303 -12.16 2.36 -33.84
N ALA A 304 -11.94 3.65 -33.82
CA ALA A 304 -12.48 4.59 -34.83
C ALA A 304 -11.45 5.66 -35.16
N LYS A 305 -11.55 6.23 -36.35
CA LYS A 305 -10.76 7.38 -36.78
C LYS A 305 -11.65 8.60 -36.92
N MET A 306 -11.18 9.72 -36.44
CA MET A 306 -11.76 11.02 -36.73
C MET A 306 -11.08 11.62 -37.95
N PRO A 307 -11.83 12.34 -38.78
CA PRO A 307 -11.27 13.11 -39.89
C PRO A 307 -10.34 14.23 -39.44
#